data_ed7b7e61a34de38560f4a853d63e367f
#
_entry.id   ed7b7e61a34de38560f4a853d63e367f
#
_cell.length_a   1.000
_cell.length_b   1.000
_cell.length_c   1.000
_cell.angle_alpha   90.00
_cell.angle_beta   90.00
_cell.angle_gamma   90.00
#
_symmetry.space_group_name_H-M   'P 1'
#
loop_
_entity.id
_entity.type
_entity.pdbx_description
1 polymer ?
#
loop_
_entity_poly.entity_id
_entity_poly.type
_entity_poly.pdbx_seq_one_letter_code
_entity_poly.pdbx_strand_id
1 'polypeptide(L)'
;MKIFVGIDIAKLNHFAAAISSDGEILIEPFKFTNDADGFQLLVSKLESFDKNSIIIGLESTAHYGDNLVRYLVAEFYQVCVLNPIKTCQMRKNNVRKTKTDKVDTFVIAKTLMMQDDLRFITFFDLDMMDLKALGRFRQKTIKQRTRLKIQLTTYVDQVFPEIQYFFKSGLHQHAVYALLKEAPSPKEIASMHMTHLANLLKVNSHGHFTKEQAKELRVLAQKSVGANDSAISIQITQTIQQIELLDSQL
;
A
#
# COMPACT_ATOMS: atom_id res chain seq x y z
N MET A 1 12.94 22.86 32.94
CA MET A 1 11.47 22.95 32.71
C MET A 1 11.19 22.18 31.43
N LYS A 2 10.26 21.23 31.41
CA LYS A 2 9.87 20.52 30.17
C LYS A 2 8.92 21.40 29.34
N ILE A 3 9.05 21.29 28.02
CA ILE A 3 8.26 22.03 27.04
C ILE A 3 7.53 21.02 26.13
N PHE A 4 6.23 21.15 26.03
CA PHE A 4 5.38 20.25 25.26
C PHE A 4 4.86 20.96 24.04
N VAL A 5 5.29 20.48 22.86
CA VAL A 5 4.89 21.01 21.55
C VAL A 5 3.83 20.09 20.95
N GLY A 6 2.64 20.61 20.76
CA GLY A 6 1.56 19.90 20.06
C GLY A 6 1.47 20.32 18.61
N ILE A 7 1.48 19.36 17.69
CA ILE A 7 1.37 19.60 16.26
C ILE A 7 0.12 18.93 15.73
N ASP A 8 -0.78 19.72 15.15
CA ASP A 8 -1.92 19.24 14.39
C ASP A 8 -1.53 19.10 12.90
N ILE A 9 -1.71 17.89 12.37
CA ILE A 9 -1.23 17.49 11.04
C ILE A 9 -2.35 17.59 10.01
N ALA A 10 -2.05 18.30 8.90
CA ALA A 10 -2.90 18.31 7.73
C ALA A 10 -2.07 18.18 6.44
N LYS A 11 -2.73 18.01 5.30
CA LYS A 11 -2.07 17.67 4.03
C LYS A 11 -1.03 18.71 3.57
N LEU A 12 -1.38 19.98 3.61
CA LEU A 12 -0.54 21.06 3.07
C LEU A 12 0.05 21.96 4.15
N ASN A 13 -0.64 22.10 5.27
CA ASN A 13 -0.26 23.01 6.33
C ASN A 13 -0.49 22.34 7.67
N HIS A 14 0.44 22.54 8.58
CA HIS A 14 0.37 22.09 9.95
C HIS A 14 0.19 23.28 10.88
N PHE A 15 -0.31 23.04 12.08
CA PHE A 15 -0.33 24.00 13.17
C PHE A 15 0.48 23.48 14.34
N ALA A 16 1.24 24.35 15.01
CA ALA A 16 1.97 24.01 16.21
C ALA A 16 1.77 25.04 17.28
N ALA A 17 1.79 24.60 18.54
CA ALA A 17 1.84 25.45 19.74
C ALA A 17 2.73 24.78 20.78
N ALA A 18 3.27 25.57 21.72
CA ALA A 18 4.08 25.03 22.80
C ALA A 18 3.57 25.54 24.17
N ILE A 19 3.57 24.63 25.16
CA ILE A 19 3.24 24.93 26.54
C ILE A 19 4.36 24.46 27.49
N SER A 20 4.47 25.11 28.65
CA SER A 20 5.35 24.69 29.72
C SER A 20 4.77 23.49 30.49
N SER A 21 5.58 22.90 31.40
CA SER A 21 5.12 21.88 32.35
C SER A 21 4.02 22.39 33.31
N ASP A 22 3.89 23.69 33.46
CA ASP A 22 2.87 24.33 34.31
C ASP A 22 1.62 24.74 33.52
N GLY A 23 1.62 24.48 32.20
CA GLY A 23 0.52 24.76 31.30
C GLY A 23 0.51 26.18 30.75
N GLU A 24 1.56 26.97 30.97
CA GLU A 24 1.70 28.30 30.36
C GLU A 24 1.99 28.23 28.89
N ILE A 25 1.40 29.12 28.09
CA ILE A 25 1.63 29.19 26.64
C ILE A 25 2.98 29.83 26.40
N LEU A 26 3.92 29.08 25.82
CA LEU A 26 5.24 29.56 25.43
C LEU A 26 5.29 30.00 23.97
N ILE A 27 4.56 29.29 23.10
CA ILE A 27 4.40 29.63 21.68
C ILE A 27 2.92 29.55 21.34
N GLU A 28 2.36 30.67 20.90
CA GLU A 28 1.00 30.72 20.40
C GLU A 28 0.83 29.88 19.11
N PRO A 29 -0.38 29.34 18.86
CA PRO A 29 -0.62 28.53 17.68
C PRO A 29 -0.26 29.27 16.38
N PHE A 30 0.68 28.72 15.64
CA PHE A 30 1.11 29.22 14.35
C PHE A 30 0.99 28.15 13.26
N LYS A 31 0.85 28.61 12.04
CA LYS A 31 0.75 27.78 10.84
C LYS A 31 2.12 27.65 10.19
N PHE A 32 2.44 26.46 9.68
CA PHE A 32 3.60 26.21 8.84
C PHE A 32 3.26 25.22 7.73
N THR A 33 3.99 25.25 6.62
CA THR A 33 3.76 24.43 5.44
C THR A 33 4.40 23.03 5.60
N ASN A 34 3.86 22.05 4.88
CA ASN A 34 4.41 20.68 4.86
C ASN A 34 5.53 20.58 3.81
N ASP A 35 6.60 21.34 4.01
CA ASP A 35 7.78 21.45 3.17
C ASP A 35 9.01 21.86 4.00
N ALA A 36 10.17 22.00 3.34
CA ALA A 36 11.43 22.34 4.02
C ALA A 36 11.36 23.69 4.73
N ASP A 37 10.77 24.71 4.10
CA ASP A 37 10.67 26.07 4.66
C ASP A 37 9.79 26.08 5.91
N GLY A 38 8.66 25.36 5.87
CA GLY A 38 7.77 25.22 7.01
C GLY A 38 8.42 24.46 8.16
N PHE A 39 9.19 23.41 7.87
CA PHE A 39 9.90 22.66 8.92
C PHE A 39 11.03 23.48 9.54
N GLN A 40 11.75 24.26 8.77
CA GLN A 40 12.73 25.23 9.27
C GLN A 40 12.08 26.31 10.13
N LEU A 41 10.90 26.83 9.73
CA LEU A 41 10.14 27.78 10.52
C LEU A 41 9.74 27.18 11.89
N LEU A 42 9.32 25.92 11.93
CA LEU A 42 9.04 25.22 13.20
C LEU A 42 10.29 25.18 14.08
N VAL A 43 11.42 24.70 13.55
CA VAL A 43 12.68 24.57 14.28
C VAL A 43 13.15 25.94 14.77
N SER A 44 13.14 27.00 13.94
CA SER A 44 13.57 28.36 14.34
C SER A 44 12.77 28.92 15.52
N LYS A 45 11.48 28.57 15.62
CA LYS A 45 10.65 28.97 16.78
C LYS A 45 10.99 28.19 18.04
N LEU A 46 11.59 27.01 17.92
CA LEU A 46 12.00 26.17 19.04
C LEU A 46 13.44 26.45 19.51
N GLU A 47 14.28 27.11 18.70
CA GLU A 47 15.69 27.38 18.99
C GLU A 47 15.94 28.20 20.27
N SER A 48 14.93 28.97 20.71
CA SER A 48 15.04 29.74 21.96
C SER A 48 15.01 28.87 23.21
N PHE A 49 14.73 27.57 23.08
CA PHE A 49 14.61 26.64 24.21
C PHE A 49 15.69 25.56 24.12
N ASP A 50 16.05 24.99 25.30
CA ASP A 50 16.92 23.82 25.32
C ASP A 50 16.25 22.61 24.66
N LYS A 51 16.87 22.11 23.61
CA LYS A 51 16.39 20.99 22.80
C LYS A 51 16.06 19.73 23.62
N ASN A 52 16.85 19.46 24.64
CA ASN A 52 16.65 18.30 25.52
C ASN A 52 15.39 18.44 26.40
N SER A 53 14.90 19.65 26.61
CA SER A 53 13.68 19.91 27.36
C SER A 53 12.40 19.83 26.51
N ILE A 54 12.53 19.78 25.18
CA ILE A 54 11.41 19.83 24.24
C ILE A 54 10.90 18.40 23.94
N ILE A 55 9.60 18.21 24.11
CA ILE A 55 8.88 17.00 23.73
C ILE A 55 7.83 17.39 22.69
N ILE A 56 7.95 16.84 21.48
CA ILE A 56 7.05 17.14 20.37
C ILE A 56 6.07 15.99 20.19
N GLY A 57 4.78 16.30 20.13
CA GLY A 57 3.74 15.33 19.86
C GLY A 57 2.88 15.69 18.68
N LEU A 58 2.45 14.67 17.95
CA LEU A 58 1.51 14.78 16.85
C LEU A 58 0.55 13.58 16.87
N GLU A 59 -0.66 13.77 16.33
CA GLU A 59 -1.59 12.66 16.18
C GLU A 59 -1.18 11.77 15.01
N SER A 60 -1.38 10.45 15.15
CA SER A 60 -1.22 9.47 14.05
C SER A 60 -2.37 9.62 13.05
N THR A 61 -2.34 10.65 12.21
CA THR A 61 -3.34 10.92 11.18
C THR A 61 -2.75 10.69 9.80
N ALA A 62 -3.08 9.53 9.19
CA ALA A 62 -2.61 9.15 7.85
C ALA A 62 -1.06 9.32 7.68
N HIS A 63 -0.61 9.48 6.42
CA HIS A 63 0.82 9.61 6.07
C HIS A 63 1.35 11.06 6.06
N TYR A 64 0.49 12.05 6.32
CA TYR A 64 0.86 13.46 6.17
C TYR A 64 1.90 13.94 7.18
N GLY A 65 2.01 13.27 8.32
CA GLY A 65 3.00 13.57 9.36
C GLY A 65 4.33 12.84 9.20
N ASP A 66 4.43 11.85 8.33
CA ASP A 66 5.61 10.96 8.26
C ASP A 66 6.89 11.73 7.93
N ASN A 67 6.84 12.69 7.00
CA ASN A 67 8.00 13.50 6.63
C ASN A 67 8.45 14.40 7.78
N LEU A 68 7.51 15.01 8.49
CA LEU A 68 7.81 15.85 9.64
C LEU A 68 8.43 15.04 10.79
N VAL A 69 7.89 13.85 11.08
CA VAL A 69 8.46 12.94 12.10
C VAL A 69 9.91 12.59 11.76
N ARG A 70 10.18 12.19 10.51
CA ARG A 70 11.54 11.87 10.04
C ARG A 70 12.49 13.05 10.18
N TYR A 71 12.04 14.24 9.75
CA TYR A 71 12.82 15.47 9.87
C TYR A 71 13.16 15.80 11.32
N LEU A 72 12.16 15.79 12.22
CA LEU A 72 12.36 16.10 13.64
C LEU A 72 13.23 15.08 14.35
N VAL A 73 13.11 13.78 14.03
CA VAL A 73 13.98 12.73 14.58
C VAL A 73 15.42 12.90 14.06
N ALA A 74 15.60 13.25 12.77
CA ALA A 74 16.92 13.55 12.19
C ALA A 74 17.56 14.79 12.86
N GLU A 75 16.75 15.76 13.27
CA GLU A 75 17.16 16.91 14.04
C GLU A 75 17.32 16.61 15.55
N PHE A 76 17.25 15.33 15.96
CA PHE A 76 17.40 14.86 17.34
C PHE A 76 16.39 15.44 18.35
N TYR A 77 15.17 15.78 17.92
CA TYR A 77 14.08 16.10 18.83
C TYR A 77 13.45 14.82 19.40
N GLN A 78 12.91 14.94 20.63
CA GLN A 78 12.09 13.90 21.25
C GLN A 78 10.67 13.94 20.64
N VAL A 79 10.36 13.02 19.74
CA VAL A 79 9.07 12.98 19.00
C VAL A 79 8.21 11.83 19.50
N CYS A 80 6.96 12.12 19.80
CA CYS A 80 5.95 11.15 20.23
C CYS A 80 4.75 11.18 19.30
N VAL A 81 4.34 10.02 18.77
CA VAL A 81 3.12 9.90 17.96
C VAL A 81 1.99 9.40 18.84
N LEU A 82 0.99 10.25 19.03
CA LEU A 82 -0.14 10.00 19.91
C LEU A 82 -1.24 9.21 19.21
N ASN A 83 -1.91 8.34 19.98
CA ASN A 83 -3.11 7.68 19.51
C ASN A 83 -4.28 8.69 19.50
N PRO A 84 -4.99 8.87 18.37
CA PRO A 84 -6.14 9.78 18.26
C PRO A 84 -7.25 9.53 19.28
N ILE A 85 -7.36 8.33 19.83
CA ILE A 85 -8.33 8.01 20.88
C ILE A 85 -8.02 8.82 22.16
N LYS A 86 -6.73 8.95 22.53
CA LYS A 86 -6.32 9.67 23.74
C LYS A 86 -6.60 11.18 23.61
N THR A 87 -6.25 11.77 22.49
CA THR A 87 -6.52 13.19 22.21
C THR A 87 -8.02 13.48 22.09
N CYS A 88 -8.80 12.56 21.52
CA CYS A 88 -10.26 12.66 21.48
C CYS A 88 -10.88 12.63 22.90
N GLN A 89 -10.38 11.77 23.79
CA GLN A 89 -10.83 11.75 25.19
C GLN A 89 -10.51 13.06 25.91
N MET A 90 -9.32 13.62 25.69
CA MET A 90 -8.93 14.90 26.24
C MET A 90 -9.82 16.05 25.75
N ARG A 91 -10.19 16.05 24.42
CA ARG A 91 -11.15 17.04 23.87
C ARG A 91 -12.51 16.98 24.55
N LYS A 92 -13.03 15.79 24.87
CA LYS A 92 -14.33 15.64 25.52
C LYS A 92 -14.37 16.24 26.91
N ASN A 93 -13.25 16.31 27.60
CA ASN A 93 -13.12 16.91 28.93
C ASN A 93 -13.02 18.44 28.88
N ASN A 94 -12.82 19.05 27.73
CA ASN A 94 -12.80 20.50 27.56
C ASN A 94 -14.23 21.05 27.41
N VAL A 95 -14.57 22.05 28.22
CA VAL A 95 -15.89 22.68 28.27
C VAL A 95 -16.29 23.39 26.95
N ARG A 96 -15.32 23.81 26.14
CA ARG A 96 -15.57 24.46 24.84
C ARG A 96 -15.46 23.48 23.70
N LYS A 97 -16.57 23.19 23.03
CA LYS A 97 -16.70 22.24 21.91
C LYS A 97 -16.26 22.76 20.54
N THR A 98 -15.67 23.96 20.45
CA THR A 98 -15.23 24.54 19.16
C THR A 98 -13.97 23.81 18.69
N LYS A 99 -14.11 23.06 17.57
CA LYS A 99 -12.99 22.43 16.88
C LYS A 99 -12.35 23.45 15.94
N THR A 100 -11.09 23.81 16.24
CA THR A 100 -10.23 24.61 15.35
C THR A 100 -8.82 24.03 15.44
N ASP A 101 -8.08 24.08 14.34
CA ASP A 101 -6.70 23.57 14.26
C ASP A 101 -5.80 24.17 15.37
N LYS A 102 -6.06 25.43 15.76
CA LYS A 102 -5.38 26.10 16.86
C LYS A 102 -5.68 25.46 18.24
N VAL A 103 -6.92 25.05 18.48
CA VAL A 103 -7.32 24.40 19.73
C VAL A 103 -6.75 22.99 19.78
N ASP A 104 -6.70 22.31 18.65
CA ASP A 104 -6.20 20.95 18.55
C ASP A 104 -4.71 20.85 18.90
N THR A 105 -3.88 21.86 18.58
CA THR A 105 -2.47 21.90 19.01
C THR A 105 -2.32 21.89 20.53
N PHE A 106 -3.12 22.68 21.23
CA PHE A 106 -3.10 22.69 22.70
C PHE A 106 -3.62 21.38 23.32
N VAL A 107 -4.61 20.76 22.69
CA VAL A 107 -5.08 19.44 23.16
C VAL A 107 -3.99 18.40 23.05
N ILE A 108 -3.24 18.39 21.95
CA ILE A 108 -2.09 17.50 21.74
C ILE A 108 -1.00 17.78 22.77
N ALA A 109 -0.62 19.05 22.96
CA ALA A 109 0.40 19.43 23.94
C ALA A 109 0.01 19.04 25.38
N LYS A 110 -1.25 19.28 25.77
CA LYS A 110 -1.77 18.87 27.09
C LYS A 110 -1.84 17.37 27.25
N THR A 111 -2.19 16.63 26.17
CA THR A 111 -2.18 15.16 26.19
C THR A 111 -0.78 14.63 26.44
N LEU A 112 0.26 15.23 25.82
CA LEU A 112 1.66 14.88 26.10
C LEU A 112 2.03 15.15 27.55
N MET A 113 1.68 16.34 28.06
CA MET A 113 2.00 16.77 29.44
C MET A 113 1.40 15.81 30.48
N MET A 114 0.21 15.24 30.21
CA MET A 114 -0.51 14.38 31.16
C MET A 114 -0.16 12.89 31.03
N GLN A 115 0.71 12.51 30.08
CA GLN A 115 1.11 11.11 29.91
C GLN A 115 2.43 10.81 30.60
N ASP A 116 2.42 9.85 31.53
CA ASP A 116 3.63 9.38 32.24
C ASP A 116 4.46 8.46 31.31
N ASP A 117 3.82 7.67 30.41
CA ASP A 117 4.44 6.72 29.52
C ASP A 117 4.54 7.28 28.09
N LEU A 118 5.46 8.20 27.84
CA LEU A 118 5.76 8.70 26.50
C LEU A 118 6.73 7.78 25.79
N ARG A 119 6.31 7.22 24.64
CA ARG A 119 7.19 6.47 23.74
C ARG A 119 7.70 7.39 22.64
N PHE A 120 8.99 7.66 22.67
CA PHE A 120 9.66 8.44 21.64
C PHE A 120 9.99 7.60 20.41
N ILE A 121 9.83 8.20 19.24
CA ILE A 121 10.21 7.60 17.95
C ILE A 121 11.72 7.65 17.83
N THR A 122 12.32 6.52 17.54
CA THR A 122 13.76 6.37 17.28
C THR A 122 14.03 6.14 15.79
N PHE A 123 15.29 6.19 15.36
CA PHE A 123 15.69 5.79 14.01
C PHE A 123 15.29 4.34 13.70
N PHE A 124 15.42 3.44 14.69
CA PHE A 124 14.95 2.05 14.53
C PHE A 124 13.44 1.96 14.28
N ASP A 125 12.64 2.79 14.93
CA ASP A 125 11.18 2.81 14.67
C ASP A 125 10.88 3.29 13.25
N LEU A 126 11.65 4.24 12.70
CA LEU A 126 11.52 4.70 11.31
C LEU A 126 11.84 3.58 10.33
N ASP A 127 12.94 2.84 10.53
CA ASP A 127 13.30 1.68 9.71
C ASP A 127 12.21 0.60 9.75
N MET A 128 11.66 0.36 10.94
CA MET A 128 10.55 -0.59 11.12
C MET A 128 9.24 -0.12 10.45
N MET A 129 9.00 1.20 10.38
CA MET A 129 7.87 1.76 9.62
C MET A 129 8.02 1.50 8.13
N ASP A 130 9.22 1.66 7.57
CA ASP A 130 9.52 1.39 6.16
C ASP A 130 9.36 -0.09 5.83
N LEU A 131 9.90 -0.97 6.66
CA LEU A 131 9.73 -2.42 6.49
C LEU A 131 8.26 -2.84 6.53
N LYS A 132 7.47 -2.28 7.44
CA LYS A 132 6.01 -2.51 7.50
C LYS A 132 5.30 -1.98 6.25
N ALA A 133 5.73 -0.84 5.70
CA ALA A 133 5.16 -0.29 4.48
C ALA A 133 5.42 -1.21 3.27
N LEU A 134 6.65 -1.71 3.12
CA LEU A 134 7.02 -2.70 2.10
C LEU A 134 6.24 -4.01 2.25
N GLY A 135 6.09 -4.51 3.47
CA GLY A 135 5.30 -5.71 3.75
C GLY A 135 3.81 -5.54 3.35
N ARG A 136 3.22 -4.38 3.66
CA ARG A 136 1.84 -4.05 3.24
C ARG A 136 1.72 -3.92 1.72
N PHE A 137 2.71 -3.31 1.06
CA PHE A 137 2.75 -3.20 -0.39
C PHE A 137 2.79 -4.59 -1.04
N ARG A 138 3.71 -5.46 -0.59
CA ARG A 138 3.80 -6.86 -1.06
C ARG A 138 2.47 -7.61 -0.88
N GLN A 139 1.82 -7.48 0.26
CA GLN A 139 0.52 -8.10 0.49
C GLN A 139 -0.57 -7.58 -0.46
N LYS A 140 -0.58 -6.28 -0.75
CA LYS A 140 -1.51 -5.67 -1.71
C LYS A 140 -1.27 -6.23 -3.12
N THR A 141 -0.02 -6.36 -3.53
CA THR A 141 0.38 -6.94 -4.83
C THR A 141 -0.08 -8.41 -4.95
N ILE A 142 0.12 -9.23 -3.91
CA ILE A 142 -0.38 -10.61 -3.87
C ILE A 142 -1.91 -10.67 -4.03
N LYS A 143 -2.65 -9.81 -3.32
CA LYS A 143 -4.11 -9.75 -3.42
C LYS A 143 -4.58 -9.34 -4.81
N GLN A 144 -3.92 -8.38 -5.45
CA GLN A 144 -4.21 -7.97 -6.83
C GLN A 144 -3.99 -9.14 -7.80
N ARG A 145 -2.84 -9.81 -7.72
CA ARG A 145 -2.55 -10.99 -8.52
C ARG A 145 -3.62 -12.09 -8.37
N THR A 146 -4.02 -12.38 -7.13
CA THR A 146 -5.06 -13.38 -6.86
C THR A 146 -6.39 -13.01 -7.52
N ARG A 147 -6.80 -11.73 -7.46
CA ARG A 147 -8.01 -11.26 -8.12
C ARG A 147 -7.94 -11.43 -9.64
N LEU A 148 -6.79 -11.10 -10.26
CA LEU A 148 -6.59 -11.28 -11.69
C LEU A 148 -6.62 -12.76 -12.09
N LYS A 149 -6.07 -13.66 -11.28
CA LYS A 149 -6.16 -15.10 -11.52
C LYS A 149 -7.61 -15.60 -11.51
N ILE A 150 -8.41 -15.17 -10.54
CA ILE A 150 -9.84 -15.51 -10.50
C ILE A 150 -10.57 -14.96 -11.72
N GLN A 151 -10.29 -13.71 -12.12
CA GLN A 151 -10.87 -13.06 -13.28
C GLN A 151 -10.50 -13.80 -14.57
N LEU A 152 -9.23 -14.19 -14.74
CA LEU A 152 -8.77 -14.98 -15.87
C LEU A 152 -9.51 -16.31 -15.96
N THR A 153 -9.69 -17.02 -14.83
CA THR A 153 -10.47 -18.25 -14.81
C THR A 153 -11.89 -18.01 -15.30
N THR A 154 -12.56 -16.95 -14.85
CA THR A 154 -13.91 -16.60 -15.31
C THR A 154 -13.97 -16.34 -16.81
N TYR A 155 -12.97 -15.69 -17.40
CA TYR A 155 -12.90 -15.46 -18.85
C TYR A 155 -12.67 -16.77 -19.62
N VAL A 156 -11.76 -17.60 -19.13
CA VAL A 156 -11.48 -18.90 -19.74
C VAL A 156 -12.69 -19.82 -19.71
N ASP A 157 -13.45 -19.82 -18.61
CA ASP A 157 -14.69 -20.59 -18.48
C ASP A 157 -15.75 -20.21 -19.52
N GLN A 158 -15.79 -18.95 -19.93
CA GLN A 158 -16.73 -18.48 -20.95
C GLN A 158 -16.29 -18.86 -22.38
N VAL A 159 -14.99 -18.85 -22.64
CA VAL A 159 -14.43 -19.06 -23.99
C VAL A 159 -14.04 -20.51 -24.25
N PHE A 160 -13.48 -21.20 -23.25
CA PHE A 160 -12.99 -22.55 -23.38
C PHE A 160 -13.14 -23.34 -22.06
N PRO A 161 -14.37 -23.66 -21.64
CA PRO A 161 -14.62 -24.34 -20.36
C PRO A 161 -13.93 -25.70 -20.25
N GLU A 162 -13.77 -26.41 -21.36
CA GLU A 162 -13.18 -27.74 -21.38
C GLU A 162 -11.67 -27.77 -21.09
N ILE A 163 -10.97 -26.64 -21.26
CA ILE A 163 -9.52 -26.54 -21.06
C ILE A 163 -9.09 -26.92 -19.63
N GLN A 164 -9.97 -26.69 -18.65
CA GLN A 164 -9.71 -27.01 -17.24
C GLN A 164 -9.58 -28.52 -17.01
N TYR A 165 -10.30 -29.35 -17.76
CA TYR A 165 -10.20 -30.81 -17.67
C TYR A 165 -8.89 -31.33 -18.27
N PHE A 166 -8.33 -30.60 -19.23
CA PHE A 166 -7.06 -30.95 -19.84
C PHE A 166 -5.87 -30.63 -18.93
N PHE A 167 -5.82 -29.42 -18.39
CA PHE A 167 -4.75 -28.98 -17.50
C PHE A 167 -5.05 -29.32 -16.02
N LYS A 168 -4.85 -30.59 -15.65
CA LYS A 168 -5.17 -31.11 -14.30
C LYS A 168 -4.52 -30.35 -13.15
N SER A 169 -3.35 -29.72 -13.36
CA SER A 169 -2.65 -28.90 -12.36
C SER A 169 -3.17 -27.45 -12.30
N GLY A 170 -4.27 -27.15 -13.04
CA GLY A 170 -4.93 -25.85 -13.08
C GLY A 170 -4.47 -24.94 -14.21
N LEU A 171 -5.16 -23.81 -14.36
CA LEU A 171 -4.93 -22.87 -15.46
C LEU A 171 -3.71 -21.95 -15.26
N HIS A 172 -3.24 -21.82 -14.02
CA HIS A 172 -2.21 -20.81 -13.69
C HIS A 172 -0.79 -21.40 -13.81
N GLN A 173 -0.46 -21.85 -15.02
CA GLN A 173 0.82 -22.45 -15.38
C GLN A 173 1.42 -21.71 -16.59
N HIS A 174 2.75 -21.69 -16.70
CA HIS A 174 3.46 -21.07 -17.80
C HIS A 174 3.00 -21.56 -19.18
N ALA A 175 2.79 -22.87 -19.35
CA ALA A 175 2.33 -23.45 -20.60
C ALA A 175 0.94 -22.96 -21.00
N VAL A 176 0.03 -22.82 -20.04
CA VAL A 176 -1.33 -22.28 -20.28
C VAL A 176 -1.28 -20.81 -20.64
N TYR A 177 -0.47 -20.02 -19.91
CA TYR A 177 -0.33 -18.60 -20.21
C TYR A 177 0.31 -18.36 -21.59
N ALA A 178 1.34 -19.11 -21.93
CA ALA A 178 1.95 -19.05 -23.25
C ALA A 178 0.94 -19.40 -24.37
N LEU A 179 0.15 -20.47 -24.18
CA LEU A 179 -0.90 -20.86 -25.09
C LEU A 179 -1.97 -19.78 -25.26
N LEU A 180 -2.54 -19.30 -24.15
CA LEU A 180 -3.65 -18.33 -24.19
C LEU A 180 -3.21 -16.91 -24.60
N LYS A 181 -1.94 -16.56 -24.50
CA LYS A 181 -1.41 -15.30 -25.06
C LYS A 181 -1.33 -15.35 -26.58
N GLU A 182 -1.05 -16.51 -27.15
CA GLU A 182 -0.92 -16.67 -28.59
C GLU A 182 -2.25 -17.06 -29.26
N ALA A 183 -3.03 -17.91 -28.59
CA ALA A 183 -4.33 -18.40 -29.08
C ALA A 183 -5.35 -18.38 -27.92
N PRO A 184 -5.97 -17.24 -27.62
CA PRO A 184 -6.88 -17.08 -26.49
C PRO A 184 -8.25 -17.75 -26.66
N SER A 185 -8.59 -18.24 -27.85
CA SER A 185 -9.85 -18.93 -28.13
C SER A 185 -9.65 -20.38 -28.63
N PRO A 186 -10.64 -21.27 -28.42
CA PRO A 186 -10.60 -22.64 -28.97
C PRO A 186 -10.40 -22.67 -30.46
N LYS A 187 -11.02 -21.74 -31.19
CA LYS A 187 -10.91 -21.65 -32.65
C LYS A 187 -9.48 -21.37 -33.10
N GLU A 188 -8.77 -20.48 -32.42
CA GLU A 188 -7.36 -20.18 -32.68
C GLU A 188 -6.48 -21.39 -32.39
N ILE A 189 -6.67 -22.03 -31.21
CA ILE A 189 -5.94 -23.25 -30.82
C ILE A 189 -6.16 -24.36 -31.88
N ALA A 190 -7.39 -24.57 -32.31
CA ALA A 190 -7.73 -25.56 -33.33
C ALA A 190 -7.08 -25.29 -34.70
N SER A 191 -6.86 -24.01 -35.03
CA SER A 191 -6.24 -23.58 -36.30
C SER A 191 -4.70 -23.59 -36.25
N MET A 192 -4.08 -23.65 -35.08
CA MET A 192 -2.62 -23.65 -34.93
C MET A 192 -1.98 -24.84 -35.63
N HIS A 193 -0.80 -24.63 -36.24
CA HIS A 193 -0.05 -25.72 -36.80
C HIS A 193 0.38 -26.71 -35.71
N MET A 194 0.19 -28.02 -35.92
CA MET A 194 0.38 -29.04 -34.90
C MET A 194 1.80 -29.04 -34.30
N THR A 195 2.81 -28.87 -35.15
CA THR A 195 4.21 -28.80 -34.67
C THR A 195 4.44 -27.59 -33.79
N HIS A 196 3.83 -26.46 -34.13
CA HIS A 196 3.94 -25.23 -33.33
C HIS A 196 3.24 -25.39 -31.98
N LEU A 197 2.00 -25.87 -31.95
CA LEU A 197 1.26 -26.14 -30.73
C LEU A 197 2.03 -27.10 -29.80
N ALA A 198 2.56 -28.21 -30.36
CA ALA A 198 3.34 -29.16 -29.57
C ALA A 198 4.62 -28.55 -29.01
N ASN A 199 5.35 -27.76 -29.80
CA ASN A 199 6.56 -27.07 -29.34
C ASN A 199 6.27 -26.02 -28.29
N LEU A 200 5.20 -25.21 -28.48
CA LEU A 200 4.78 -24.19 -27.51
C LEU A 200 4.51 -24.81 -26.14
N LEU A 201 3.71 -25.88 -26.09
CA LEU A 201 3.41 -26.58 -24.85
C LEU A 201 4.66 -27.22 -24.24
N LYS A 202 5.48 -27.91 -25.04
CA LYS A 202 6.69 -28.59 -24.59
C LYS A 202 7.71 -27.63 -23.96
N VAL A 203 8.00 -26.51 -24.63
CA VAL A 203 8.98 -25.53 -24.16
C VAL A 203 8.50 -24.88 -22.84
N ASN A 204 7.25 -24.44 -22.82
CA ASN A 204 6.71 -23.72 -21.64
C ASN A 204 6.29 -24.64 -20.48
N SER A 205 6.43 -25.96 -20.65
CA SER A 205 6.19 -26.95 -19.57
C SER A 205 7.44 -27.72 -19.17
N HIS A 206 8.62 -27.28 -19.61
CA HIS A 206 9.87 -28.00 -19.37
C HIS A 206 9.81 -29.49 -19.84
N GLY A 207 9.12 -29.73 -20.93
CA GLY A 207 9.00 -31.07 -21.55
C GLY A 207 7.89 -31.95 -20.98
N HIS A 208 7.06 -31.47 -20.05
CA HIS A 208 5.96 -32.26 -19.48
C HIS A 208 4.84 -32.59 -20.47
N PHE A 209 4.61 -31.75 -21.49
CA PHE A 209 3.58 -32.00 -22.49
C PHE A 209 4.18 -32.68 -23.73
N THR A 210 3.54 -33.78 -24.13
CA THR A 210 3.91 -34.57 -25.32
C THR A 210 3.17 -34.09 -26.57
N LYS A 211 3.59 -34.59 -27.74
CA LYS A 211 2.91 -34.32 -29.01
C LYS A 211 1.50 -34.92 -29.05
N GLU A 212 1.30 -36.07 -28.40
CA GLU A 212 0.01 -36.73 -28.26
C GLU A 212 -0.98 -35.86 -27.50
N GLN A 213 -0.55 -35.32 -26.36
CA GLN A 213 -1.35 -34.37 -25.57
C GLN A 213 -1.68 -33.08 -26.34
N ALA A 214 -0.77 -32.56 -27.16
CA ALA A 214 -1.07 -31.44 -28.04
C ALA A 214 -2.17 -31.78 -29.07
N LYS A 215 -2.20 -33.02 -29.59
CA LYS A 215 -3.29 -33.49 -30.47
C LYS A 215 -4.62 -33.57 -29.72
N GLU A 216 -4.62 -34.12 -28.49
CA GLU A 216 -5.80 -34.19 -27.61
C GLU A 216 -6.38 -32.81 -27.36
N LEU A 217 -5.52 -31.82 -26.96
CA LEU A 217 -5.94 -30.45 -26.78
C LEU A 217 -6.57 -29.82 -28.00
N ARG A 218 -5.98 -30.07 -29.18
CA ARG A 218 -6.54 -29.57 -30.46
C ARG A 218 -7.92 -30.15 -30.75
N VAL A 219 -8.10 -31.46 -30.52
CA VAL A 219 -9.41 -32.13 -30.72
C VAL A 219 -10.41 -31.57 -29.68
N LEU A 220 -10.01 -31.32 -28.46
CA LEU A 220 -10.84 -30.68 -27.42
C LEU A 220 -11.28 -29.28 -27.87
N ALA A 221 -10.35 -28.47 -28.38
CA ALA A 221 -10.63 -27.14 -28.91
C ALA A 221 -11.58 -27.14 -30.11
N GLN A 222 -11.49 -28.13 -31.02
CA GLN A 222 -12.40 -28.30 -32.13
C GLN A 222 -13.84 -28.60 -31.71
N LYS A 223 -14.02 -29.20 -30.54
CA LYS A 223 -15.34 -29.61 -30.03
C LYS A 223 -15.87 -28.67 -28.93
N SER A 224 -15.14 -27.61 -28.62
CA SER A 224 -15.53 -26.69 -27.56
C SER A 224 -16.86 -26.02 -27.82
N VAL A 225 -17.66 -25.90 -26.76
CA VAL A 225 -18.94 -25.16 -26.75
C VAL A 225 -18.78 -23.72 -26.30
N GLY A 226 -17.55 -23.28 -26.02
CA GLY A 226 -17.27 -21.93 -25.51
C GLY A 226 -17.63 -20.82 -26.52
N ALA A 227 -17.87 -19.64 -26.01
CA ALA A 227 -18.17 -18.46 -26.80
C ALA A 227 -16.95 -18.02 -27.63
N ASN A 228 -17.17 -17.72 -28.92
CA ASN A 228 -16.12 -17.16 -29.77
C ASN A 228 -16.20 -15.62 -29.70
N ASP A 229 -15.76 -15.03 -28.59
CA ASP A 229 -15.84 -13.60 -28.34
C ASP A 229 -14.42 -12.97 -28.37
N SER A 230 -14.21 -12.10 -29.36
CA SER A 230 -12.93 -11.39 -29.54
C SER A 230 -12.61 -10.42 -28.39
N ALA A 231 -13.64 -9.84 -27.75
CA ALA A 231 -13.42 -8.95 -26.62
C ALA A 231 -12.89 -9.71 -25.40
N ILE A 232 -13.44 -10.91 -25.12
CA ILE A 232 -12.95 -11.77 -24.05
C ILE A 232 -11.53 -12.27 -24.36
N SER A 233 -11.23 -12.59 -25.62
CA SER A 233 -9.87 -12.98 -26.04
C SER A 233 -8.82 -11.91 -25.73
N ILE A 234 -9.14 -10.64 -25.98
CA ILE A 234 -8.27 -9.50 -25.61
C ILE A 234 -8.13 -9.42 -24.09
N GLN A 235 -9.22 -9.55 -23.33
CA GLN A 235 -9.19 -9.53 -21.87
C GLN A 235 -8.34 -10.65 -21.29
N ILE A 236 -8.40 -11.86 -21.83
CA ILE A 236 -7.53 -12.99 -21.43
C ILE A 236 -6.06 -12.61 -21.59
N THR A 237 -5.67 -12.17 -22.77
CA THR A 237 -4.28 -11.82 -23.08
C THR A 237 -3.75 -10.72 -22.16
N GLN A 238 -4.51 -9.63 -22.00
CA GLN A 238 -4.13 -8.50 -21.13
C GLN A 238 -4.08 -8.90 -19.67
N THR A 239 -5.02 -9.72 -19.18
CA THR A 239 -5.03 -10.19 -17.80
C THR A 239 -3.81 -11.07 -17.51
N ILE A 240 -3.40 -11.94 -18.43
CA ILE A 240 -2.18 -12.74 -18.29
C ILE A 240 -0.95 -11.83 -18.19
N GLN A 241 -0.82 -10.82 -19.05
CA GLN A 241 0.29 -9.86 -19.01
C GLN A 241 0.36 -9.12 -17.65
N GLN A 242 -0.78 -8.73 -17.10
CA GLN A 242 -0.84 -8.11 -15.76
C GLN A 242 -0.43 -9.08 -14.65
N ILE A 243 -0.83 -10.36 -14.74
CA ILE A 243 -0.41 -11.38 -13.77
C ILE A 243 1.11 -11.57 -13.82
N GLU A 244 1.68 -11.71 -15.02
CA GLU A 244 3.12 -11.89 -15.22
C GLU A 244 3.92 -10.68 -14.70
N LEU A 245 3.41 -9.45 -14.91
CA LEU A 245 4.01 -8.24 -14.34
C LEU A 245 4.01 -8.27 -12.81
N LEU A 246 2.88 -8.62 -12.19
CA LEU A 246 2.81 -8.73 -10.73
C LEU A 246 3.68 -9.86 -10.18
N ASP A 247 3.82 -10.98 -10.90
CA ASP A 247 4.72 -12.08 -10.53
C ASP A 247 6.20 -11.64 -10.55
N SER A 248 6.58 -10.76 -11.49
CA SER A 248 7.94 -10.21 -11.54
C SER A 248 8.27 -9.22 -10.43
N GLN A 249 7.24 -8.64 -9.77
CA GLN A 249 7.36 -7.68 -8.67
C GLN A 249 7.39 -8.34 -7.28
N LEU A 250 7.11 -9.63 -7.18
CA LEU A 250 6.98 -10.37 -5.93
C LEU A 250 8.21 -11.21 -5.58
#